data_2df8d74daab76c744cee5c720bb48cc5
#
_entry.id   2df8d74daab76c744cee5c720bb48cc5
#
_cell.length_a   1.000
_cell.length_b   1.000
_cell.length_c   1.000
_cell.angle_alpha   90.00
_cell.angle_beta   90.00
_cell.angle_gamma   90.00
#
_symmetry.space_group_name_H-M   'P 1'
#
loop_
_entity.id
_entity.type
_entity.pdbx_description
1 polymer ?
#
loop_
_entity_poly.entity_id
_entity_poly.type
_entity_poly.pdbx_seq_one_letter_code
_entity_poly.pdbx_strand_id
1 'polypeptide(L)'
;MPFSRKLLILPPILLGAMVLAAVVATRSGPAREPARETAARVRVLEVAAMPFVPRLTGYGSVVPGRSWSAVAQVAGRIVRVAPELERGAHIAAGTEIIKIADEDYQLTVGKADADINADQAGLDELALDEANLKTSLEIERRALALAERDLQRQRDLAKRGATSQAAVDDSELAVVRQRAAVQDLENDLKLMPTRRRTRELAKAVNEADLATALLNLDRTVIKTPFDGRVAEVNVEATQYVGVGEVLATLDGIDTAEVDVQVPQSRMKPFAELGFGSIGTTGDPVRGLRALVDRAGLTAVVRLRFDDRDIEWPGRLARVSDTVDPATRTVGLIVVVDEPYARAHPGERPPLIKDMFVEVELRAGPVAGAIVVPRSAVRDGAVYVVGAESRLARRSVSALRTFGDLLLVGDGLAPGDLVVLDDLVTAVPGMLLAPVPDAEVAETLRRRAAGEGGPQ
;
A
#
# COMPACT_ATOMS: atom_id res chain seq x y z
N MET A 1 -1.35 -101.94 -83.25
CA MET A 1 -1.90 -101.08 -82.16
C MET A 1 -0.75 -100.42 -81.46
N PRO A 2 -0.66 -99.11 -81.49
CA PRO A 2 0.52 -98.40 -80.94
C PRO A 2 0.30 -98.10 -79.40
N PHE A 3 1.08 -98.65 -78.57
CA PHE A 3 1.20 -98.31 -77.18
C PHE A 3 1.72 -96.84 -77.06
N SER A 4 0.88 -96.08 -76.34
CA SER A 4 1.10 -94.63 -76.31
C SER A 4 2.34 -94.23 -75.48
N ARG A 5 3.26 -93.54 -76.10
CA ARG A 5 4.55 -92.92 -75.60
C ARG A 5 4.27 -91.91 -74.41
N LYS A 6 3.05 -91.65 -73.99
CA LYS A 6 2.65 -90.74 -72.95
C LYS A 6 2.84 -91.31 -71.54
N LEU A 7 2.96 -92.68 -71.41
CA LEU A 7 3.09 -93.27 -70.04
C LEU A 7 4.51 -93.25 -69.48
N LEU A 8 5.56 -92.93 -70.34
CA LEU A 8 6.96 -92.88 -69.97
C LEU A 8 7.35 -91.54 -69.19
N ILE A 9 6.47 -90.54 -69.20
CA ILE A 9 6.78 -89.25 -68.57
C ILE A 9 6.29 -89.21 -67.11
N LEU A 10 5.41 -90.10 -66.66
CA LEU A 10 4.86 -90.13 -65.31
C LEU A 10 5.91 -90.50 -64.24
N PRO A 11 6.86 -91.47 -64.41
CA PRO A 11 7.78 -91.81 -63.36
C PRO A 11 8.77 -90.63 -62.98
N PRO A 12 9.34 -89.89 -63.97
CA PRO A 12 10.25 -88.76 -63.55
C PRO A 12 9.48 -87.59 -62.86
N ILE A 13 8.22 -87.39 -63.26
CA ILE A 13 7.41 -86.34 -62.59
C ILE A 13 7.10 -86.75 -61.14
N LEU A 14 6.76 -88.03 -60.90
CA LEU A 14 6.54 -88.56 -59.56
C LEU A 14 7.82 -88.56 -58.73
N LEU A 15 8.96 -88.90 -59.37
CA LEU A 15 10.28 -88.78 -58.66
C LEU A 15 10.60 -87.34 -58.30
N GLY A 16 10.32 -86.40 -59.20
CA GLY A 16 10.56 -85.00 -58.98
C GLY A 16 9.68 -84.41 -57.86
N ALA A 17 8.39 -84.86 -57.87
CA ALA A 17 7.41 -84.52 -56.81
C ALA A 17 7.81 -85.09 -55.44
N MET A 18 8.33 -86.32 -55.43
CA MET A 18 8.81 -86.98 -54.18
C MET A 18 10.07 -86.33 -53.63
N VAL A 19 11.02 -85.93 -54.48
CA VAL A 19 12.19 -85.21 -54.11
C VAL A 19 11.86 -83.79 -53.60
N LEU A 20 10.90 -83.17 -54.30
CA LEU A 20 10.40 -81.85 -53.82
C LEU A 20 9.70 -81.93 -52.47
N ALA A 21 8.89 -82.93 -52.27
CA ALA A 21 8.22 -83.18 -51.00
C ALA A 21 9.22 -83.52 -49.90
N ALA A 22 10.26 -84.33 -50.20
CA ALA A 22 11.37 -84.60 -49.22
C ALA A 22 12.18 -83.35 -48.86
N VAL A 23 12.49 -82.46 -49.84
CA VAL A 23 13.18 -81.22 -49.60
C VAL A 23 12.34 -80.20 -48.82
N VAL A 24 10.99 -80.18 -49.09
CA VAL A 24 10.10 -79.32 -48.31
C VAL A 24 9.89 -79.88 -46.91
N ALA A 25 9.84 -81.22 -46.72
CA ALA A 25 9.72 -81.82 -45.40
C ALA A 25 11.00 -81.73 -44.55
N THR A 26 12.16 -81.64 -45.18
CA THR A 26 13.47 -81.46 -44.46
C THR A 26 13.87 -80.01 -44.27
N ARG A 27 13.10 -79.06 -44.87
CA ARG A 27 13.34 -77.62 -44.53
C ARG A 27 12.83 -77.37 -43.12
N SER A 28 13.72 -77.41 -42.17
CA SER A 28 13.50 -76.78 -40.85
C SER A 28 13.21 -75.31 -41.10
N GLY A 29 12.00 -74.84 -40.74
CA GLY A 29 11.68 -73.44 -40.80
C GLY A 29 12.74 -72.63 -40.04
N PRO A 30 13.06 -71.44 -40.43
CA PRO A 30 14.04 -70.63 -39.70
C PRO A 30 13.63 -70.62 -38.24
N ALA A 31 14.55 -71.05 -37.38
CA ALA A 31 14.38 -70.94 -35.92
C ALA A 31 14.11 -69.46 -35.62
N ARG A 32 12.89 -69.18 -35.16
CA ARG A 32 12.60 -67.87 -34.59
C ARG A 32 13.41 -67.76 -33.32
N GLU A 33 14.63 -67.20 -33.39
CA GLU A 33 15.29 -66.70 -32.21
C GLU A 33 14.31 -65.75 -31.52
N PRO A 34 14.00 -65.94 -30.23
CA PRO A 34 13.21 -64.94 -29.52
C PRO A 34 13.90 -63.61 -29.69
N ALA A 35 13.19 -62.64 -30.25
CA ALA A 35 13.71 -61.29 -30.48
C ALA A 35 14.33 -60.84 -29.15
N ARG A 36 15.66 -60.64 -29.09
CA ARG A 36 16.33 -60.04 -27.96
C ARG A 36 15.72 -58.65 -27.79
N GLU A 37 14.87 -58.50 -26.76
CA GLU A 37 14.34 -57.21 -26.36
C GLU A 37 15.55 -56.32 -26.09
N THR A 38 15.76 -55.31 -26.95
CA THR A 38 16.82 -54.33 -26.71
C THR A 38 16.30 -53.33 -25.71
N ALA A 39 16.94 -53.30 -24.55
CA ALA A 39 16.54 -52.31 -23.50
C ALA A 39 16.79 -50.90 -23.99
N ALA A 40 15.75 -50.05 -24.01
CA ALA A 40 15.89 -48.65 -24.36
C ALA A 40 16.56 -47.89 -23.20
N ARG A 41 17.71 -47.23 -23.48
CA ARG A 41 18.34 -46.37 -22.50
C ARG A 41 17.48 -45.10 -22.31
N VAL A 42 17.09 -44.83 -21.06
CA VAL A 42 16.26 -43.69 -20.70
C VAL A 42 16.83 -42.98 -19.48
N ARG A 43 16.81 -41.66 -19.52
CA ARG A 43 17.14 -40.85 -18.33
C ARG A 43 15.97 -40.89 -17.38
N VAL A 44 16.27 -41.12 -16.12
CA VAL A 44 15.25 -41.22 -15.09
C VAL A 44 15.52 -40.30 -13.92
N LEU A 45 14.46 -39.81 -13.31
CA LEU A 45 14.46 -39.06 -12.06
C LEU A 45 13.95 -39.94 -10.96
N GLU A 46 14.73 -40.13 -9.92
CA GLU A 46 14.23 -40.74 -8.69
C GLU A 46 13.38 -39.76 -7.91
N VAL A 47 12.12 -40.10 -7.69
CA VAL A 47 11.16 -39.28 -6.94
C VAL A 47 11.55 -39.25 -5.46
N ALA A 48 11.72 -38.04 -4.92
CA ALA A 48 11.98 -37.86 -3.51
C ALA A 48 10.95 -36.87 -2.93
N ALA A 49 10.54 -37.13 -1.69
CA ALA A 49 9.81 -36.13 -0.92
C ALA A 49 10.75 -35.03 -0.48
N MET A 50 10.47 -33.78 -0.83
CA MET A 50 11.34 -32.64 -0.54
C MET A 50 10.52 -31.42 -0.08
N PRO A 51 11.13 -30.46 0.64
CA PRO A 51 10.47 -29.20 0.93
C PRO A 51 10.28 -28.42 -0.39
N PHE A 52 9.07 -27.90 -0.61
CA PHE A 52 8.74 -27.09 -1.76
C PHE A 52 8.35 -25.69 -1.31
N VAL A 53 9.01 -24.65 -1.84
CA VAL A 53 8.71 -23.25 -1.58
C VAL A 53 7.87 -22.68 -2.72
N PRO A 54 6.54 -22.45 -2.52
CA PRO A 54 5.73 -21.83 -3.53
C PRO A 54 6.19 -20.41 -3.84
N ARG A 55 6.31 -20.07 -5.12
CA ARG A 55 6.74 -18.76 -5.58
C ARG A 55 5.73 -18.15 -6.53
N LEU A 56 5.62 -16.83 -6.46
CA LEU A 56 4.77 -16.04 -7.33
C LEU A 56 5.58 -14.84 -7.84
N THR A 57 5.84 -14.80 -9.13
CA THR A 57 6.59 -13.71 -9.76
C THR A 57 5.63 -12.77 -10.47
N GLY A 58 5.81 -11.48 -10.26
CA GLY A 58 5.15 -10.40 -10.97
C GLY A 58 6.13 -9.29 -11.31
N TYR A 59 5.68 -8.32 -12.06
CA TYR A 59 6.46 -7.17 -12.48
C TYR A 59 5.71 -5.90 -12.13
N GLY A 60 6.44 -4.83 -11.83
CA GLY A 60 5.83 -3.56 -11.49
C GLY A 60 6.79 -2.40 -11.51
N SER A 61 6.23 -1.21 -11.42
CA SER A 61 7.00 0.03 -11.31
C SER A 61 7.11 0.47 -9.86
N VAL A 62 8.25 1.03 -9.52
CA VAL A 62 8.51 1.60 -8.21
C VAL A 62 7.84 2.96 -8.10
N VAL A 63 7.11 3.18 -7.02
CA VAL A 63 6.56 4.49 -6.65
C VAL A 63 7.03 4.87 -5.24
N PRO A 64 7.16 6.14 -4.90
CA PRO A 64 7.50 6.55 -3.55
C PRO A 64 6.37 6.15 -2.58
N GLY A 65 6.70 5.70 -1.37
CA GLY A 65 5.71 5.34 -0.36
C GLY A 65 4.88 6.53 0.10
N ARG A 66 5.40 7.75 -0.04
CA ARG A 66 4.69 9.03 0.14
C ARG A 66 5.23 10.08 -0.80
N SER A 67 4.35 10.95 -1.26
CA SER A 67 4.69 12.13 -2.05
C SER A 67 3.95 13.33 -1.47
N TRP A 68 4.60 14.47 -1.46
CA TRP A 68 4.03 15.72 -0.98
C TRP A 68 4.19 16.82 -2.03
N SER A 69 3.10 17.49 -2.34
CA SER A 69 3.10 18.65 -3.21
C SER A 69 3.10 19.91 -2.35
N ALA A 70 4.13 20.70 -2.46
CA ALA A 70 4.23 22.02 -1.87
C ALA A 70 3.29 22.98 -2.61
N VAL A 71 2.14 23.29 -1.99
CA VAL A 71 1.12 24.14 -2.57
C VAL A 71 1.13 25.50 -1.88
N ALA A 72 1.08 26.58 -2.64
CA ALA A 72 0.93 27.93 -2.11
C ALA A 72 -0.43 28.06 -1.41
N GLN A 73 -0.42 28.33 -0.09
CA GLN A 73 -1.63 28.55 0.71
C GLN A 73 -2.03 30.01 0.77
N VAL A 74 -1.10 30.92 0.40
CA VAL A 74 -1.29 32.35 0.31
C VAL A 74 -0.69 32.85 -1.00
N ALA A 75 -1.22 33.94 -1.54
CA ALA A 75 -0.74 34.53 -2.79
C ALA A 75 0.38 35.53 -2.53
N GLY A 76 1.32 35.66 -3.46
CA GLY A 76 2.36 36.68 -3.36
C GLY A 76 3.54 36.40 -4.27
N ARG A 77 4.53 37.30 -4.24
CA ARG A 77 5.76 37.13 -5.00
C ARG A 77 6.74 36.25 -4.21
N ILE A 78 7.38 35.31 -4.87
CA ILE A 78 8.45 34.50 -4.27
C ILE A 78 9.68 35.40 -4.07
N VAL A 79 10.12 35.52 -2.83
CA VAL A 79 11.31 36.28 -2.43
C VAL A 79 12.54 35.39 -2.46
N ARG A 80 12.38 34.12 -2.03
CA ARG A 80 13.49 33.19 -1.93
C ARG A 80 13.03 31.78 -2.32
N VAL A 81 13.86 31.12 -3.12
CA VAL A 81 13.84 29.67 -3.36
C VAL A 81 15.15 29.13 -2.79
N ALA A 82 15.09 28.08 -2.00
CA ALA A 82 16.29 27.47 -1.41
C ALA A 82 17.21 26.95 -2.54
N PRO A 83 18.53 27.18 -2.47
CA PRO A 83 19.47 26.67 -3.49
C PRO A 83 19.42 25.16 -3.63
N GLU A 84 19.09 24.45 -2.56
CA GLU A 84 18.98 22.99 -2.52
C GLU A 84 17.69 22.48 -3.17
N LEU A 85 16.75 23.36 -3.53
CA LEU A 85 15.49 23.00 -4.19
C LEU A 85 15.73 22.76 -5.69
N GLU A 86 16.52 21.76 -6.02
CA GLU A 86 16.79 21.32 -7.39
C GLU A 86 16.30 19.90 -7.61
N ARG A 87 15.82 19.61 -8.81
CA ARG A 87 15.33 18.26 -9.16
C ARG A 87 16.38 17.20 -8.88
N GLY A 88 15.99 16.20 -8.10
CA GLY A 88 16.85 15.10 -7.69
C GLY A 88 17.68 15.35 -6.43
N ALA A 89 17.69 16.56 -5.88
CA ALA A 89 18.36 16.87 -4.62
C ALA A 89 17.63 16.25 -3.42
N HIS A 90 18.39 15.98 -2.36
CA HIS A 90 17.85 15.51 -1.08
C HIS A 90 17.63 16.70 -0.16
N ILE A 91 16.46 16.78 0.47
CA ILE A 91 16.10 17.84 1.42
C ILE A 91 15.61 17.19 2.72
N ALA A 92 16.14 17.68 3.85
CA ALA A 92 15.75 17.23 5.18
C ALA A 92 14.39 17.82 5.62
N ALA A 93 13.70 17.14 6.51
CA ALA A 93 12.47 17.61 7.13
C ALA A 93 12.66 18.98 7.82
N GLY A 94 11.65 19.84 7.74
CA GLY A 94 11.67 21.16 8.36
C GLY A 94 12.49 22.23 7.61
N THR A 95 13.15 21.86 6.51
CA THR A 95 13.91 22.82 5.69
C THR A 95 12.95 23.80 5.01
N GLU A 96 13.26 25.09 5.12
CA GLU A 96 12.55 26.16 4.42
C GLU A 96 12.95 26.17 2.95
N ILE A 97 12.03 25.78 2.08
CA ILE A 97 12.31 25.62 0.64
C ILE A 97 11.90 26.85 -0.19
N ILE A 98 10.83 27.52 0.21
CA ILE A 98 10.30 28.69 -0.52
C ILE A 98 9.80 29.71 0.49
N LYS A 99 10.10 30.99 0.24
CA LYS A 99 9.54 32.12 0.97
C LYS A 99 8.79 33.03 0.02
N ILE A 100 7.50 33.27 0.33
CA ILE A 100 6.66 34.27 -0.29
C ILE A 100 6.85 35.61 0.43
N ALA A 101 6.72 36.73 -0.27
CA ALA A 101 6.77 38.07 0.30
C ALA A 101 5.80 38.20 1.48
N ASP A 102 6.31 38.57 2.65
CA ASP A 102 5.58 38.55 3.92
C ASP A 102 5.22 39.96 4.43
N GLU A 103 5.66 41.03 3.74
CA GLU A 103 5.46 42.40 4.18
C GLU A 103 3.98 42.77 4.35
N ASP A 104 3.13 42.44 3.38
CA ASP A 104 1.68 42.74 3.44
C ASP A 104 0.99 41.94 4.55
N TYR A 105 1.44 40.71 4.80
CA TYR A 105 0.95 39.86 5.88
C TYR A 105 1.37 40.37 7.25
N GLN A 106 2.60 40.86 7.39
CA GLN A 106 3.09 41.52 8.62
C GLN A 106 2.29 42.79 8.93
N LEU A 107 2.00 43.62 7.90
CA LEU A 107 1.14 44.79 8.07
C LEU A 107 -0.27 44.43 8.52
N THR A 108 -0.83 43.33 7.99
CA THR A 108 -2.15 42.83 8.39
C THR A 108 -2.15 42.36 9.85
N VAL A 109 -1.09 41.69 10.31
CA VAL A 109 -0.90 41.31 11.74
C VAL A 109 -0.82 42.56 12.59
N GLY A 110 0.01 43.56 12.20
CA GLY A 110 0.16 44.81 12.95
C GLY A 110 -1.16 45.61 13.06
N LYS A 111 -1.99 45.59 11.99
CA LYS A 111 -3.32 46.21 12.02
C LYS A 111 -4.23 45.52 13.01
N ALA A 112 -4.34 44.18 12.96
CA ALA A 112 -5.22 43.43 13.85
C ALA A 112 -4.82 43.58 15.31
N ASP A 113 -3.51 43.63 15.59
CA ASP A 113 -2.99 43.92 16.95
C ASP A 113 -3.35 45.33 17.46
N ALA A 114 -3.27 46.32 16.57
CA ALA A 114 -3.69 47.69 16.89
C ALA A 114 -5.20 47.79 17.18
N ASP A 115 -6.04 47.06 16.44
CA ASP A 115 -7.48 47.01 16.64
C ASP A 115 -7.83 46.37 18.00
N ILE A 116 -7.14 45.31 18.43
CA ILE A 116 -7.27 44.70 19.76
C ILE A 116 -6.90 45.69 20.86
N ASN A 117 -5.77 46.43 20.67
CA ASN A 117 -5.31 47.43 21.63
C ASN A 117 -6.34 48.58 21.76
N ALA A 118 -6.98 49.00 20.66
CA ALA A 118 -8.04 49.99 20.66
C ALA A 118 -9.28 49.50 21.43
N ASP A 119 -9.67 48.25 21.25
CA ASP A 119 -10.78 47.63 22.01
C ASP A 119 -10.43 47.52 23.50
N GLN A 120 -9.19 47.18 23.84
CA GLN A 120 -8.76 47.12 25.24
C GLN A 120 -8.81 48.52 25.89
N ALA A 121 -8.37 49.57 25.22
CA ALA A 121 -8.46 50.93 25.68
C ALA A 121 -9.93 51.35 25.92
N GLY A 122 -10.84 50.95 24.99
CA GLY A 122 -12.28 51.19 25.17
C GLY A 122 -12.91 50.41 26.32
N LEU A 123 -12.42 49.22 26.67
CA LEU A 123 -12.80 48.50 27.89
C LEU A 123 -12.35 49.18 29.17
N ASP A 124 -11.13 49.70 29.15
CA ASP A 124 -10.55 50.45 30.26
C ASP A 124 -11.29 51.79 30.50
N GLU A 125 -11.70 52.49 29.42
CA GLU A 125 -12.59 53.66 29.48
C GLU A 125 -13.92 53.31 30.11
N LEU A 126 -14.61 52.22 29.66
CA LEU A 126 -15.86 51.78 30.25
C LEU A 126 -15.72 51.40 31.73
N ALA A 127 -14.60 50.83 32.13
CA ALA A 127 -14.34 50.51 33.55
C ALA A 127 -14.21 51.77 34.40
N LEU A 128 -13.58 52.83 33.88
CA LEU A 128 -13.49 54.14 34.54
C LEU A 128 -14.85 54.84 34.60
N ASP A 129 -15.64 54.81 33.53
CA ASP A 129 -16.97 55.35 33.49
C ASP A 129 -17.88 54.66 34.52
N GLU A 130 -17.83 53.36 34.63
CA GLU A 130 -18.55 52.58 35.63
C GLU A 130 -18.21 52.99 37.08
N ALA A 131 -16.90 53.23 37.35
CA ALA A 131 -16.41 53.68 38.62
C ALA A 131 -16.93 55.10 38.96
N ASN A 132 -16.92 55.99 37.97
CA ASN A 132 -17.42 57.35 38.11
C ASN A 132 -18.96 57.36 38.38
N LEU A 133 -19.71 56.58 37.61
CA LEU A 133 -21.16 56.45 37.82
C LEU A 133 -21.50 55.88 39.20
N LYS A 134 -20.75 54.90 39.71
CA LYS A 134 -20.92 54.36 41.08
C LYS A 134 -20.67 55.45 42.14
N THR A 135 -19.62 56.26 41.97
CA THR A 135 -19.31 57.36 42.87
C THR A 135 -20.44 58.42 42.86
N SER A 136 -20.90 58.82 41.67
CA SER A 136 -22.02 59.76 41.51
C SER A 136 -23.32 59.24 42.17
N LEU A 137 -23.60 57.97 41.95
CA LEU A 137 -24.77 57.32 42.54
C LEU A 137 -24.72 57.31 44.07
N GLU A 138 -23.57 57.09 44.67
CA GLU A 138 -23.39 57.21 46.12
C GLU A 138 -23.69 58.62 46.66
N ILE A 139 -23.20 59.65 45.95
CA ILE A 139 -23.42 61.06 46.29
C ILE A 139 -24.93 61.35 46.24
N GLU A 140 -25.60 61.02 45.12
CA GLU A 140 -27.04 61.26 44.94
C GLU A 140 -27.90 60.47 45.91
N ARG A 141 -27.53 59.24 46.29
CA ARG A 141 -28.20 58.46 47.34
C ARG A 141 -28.11 59.11 48.69
N ARG A 142 -26.93 59.72 49.03
CA ARG A 142 -26.78 60.52 50.28
C ARG A 142 -27.65 61.79 50.29
N ALA A 143 -27.73 62.49 49.12
CA ALA A 143 -28.56 63.65 48.95
C ALA A 143 -30.06 63.28 49.05
N LEU A 144 -30.49 62.17 48.44
CA LEU A 144 -31.84 61.66 48.60
C LEU A 144 -32.21 61.33 50.08
N ALA A 145 -31.32 60.66 50.83
CA ALA A 145 -31.54 60.35 52.26
C ALA A 145 -31.60 61.61 53.09
N LEU A 146 -30.88 62.72 52.70
CA LEU A 146 -31.04 64.02 53.37
C LEU A 146 -32.38 64.66 53.05
N ALA A 147 -32.82 64.69 51.81
CA ALA A 147 -34.10 65.23 51.41
C ALA A 147 -35.30 64.49 52.05
N GLU A 148 -35.23 63.16 52.15
CA GLU A 148 -36.22 62.35 52.82
C GLU A 148 -36.34 62.64 54.36
N ARG A 149 -35.17 62.86 55.00
CA ARG A 149 -35.16 63.28 56.39
C ARG A 149 -35.76 64.72 56.59
N ASP A 150 -35.49 65.61 55.65
CA ASP A 150 -36.04 66.96 55.66
C ASP A 150 -37.56 66.94 55.50
N LEU A 151 -38.09 66.18 54.50
CA LEU A 151 -39.53 65.97 54.30
C LEU A 151 -40.16 65.40 55.53
N GLN A 152 -39.58 64.40 56.20
CA GLN A 152 -40.12 63.83 57.41
C GLN A 152 -40.17 64.87 58.54
N ARG A 153 -39.14 65.70 58.71
CA ARG A 153 -39.12 66.79 59.64
C ARG A 153 -40.21 67.83 59.36
N GLN A 154 -40.39 68.23 58.08
CA GLN A 154 -41.46 69.17 57.68
C GLN A 154 -42.85 68.60 57.91
N ARG A 155 -43.09 67.31 57.66
CA ARG A 155 -44.33 66.61 57.94
C ARG A 155 -44.68 66.57 59.45
N ASP A 156 -43.68 66.39 60.29
CA ASP A 156 -43.83 66.35 61.70
C ASP A 156 -44.06 67.76 62.30
N LEU A 157 -43.47 68.80 61.75
CA LEU A 157 -43.73 70.20 62.06
C LEU A 157 -45.17 70.62 61.63
N ALA A 158 -45.60 70.19 60.40
CA ALA A 158 -46.94 70.45 59.93
C ALA A 158 -48.05 69.84 60.86
N LYS A 159 -47.89 68.59 61.34
CA LYS A 159 -48.70 67.92 62.28
C LYS A 159 -48.88 68.71 63.60
N ARG A 160 -47.85 69.50 63.93
CA ARG A 160 -47.83 70.39 65.15
C ARG A 160 -48.32 71.82 64.87
N GLY A 161 -48.69 72.11 63.62
CA GLY A 161 -49.09 73.46 63.18
C GLY A 161 -47.94 74.45 63.10
N ALA A 162 -46.69 74.00 63.05
CA ALA A 162 -45.45 74.82 63.06
C ALA A 162 -44.87 75.15 61.67
N THR A 163 -45.47 74.66 60.57
CA THR A 163 -45.07 74.94 59.21
C THR A 163 -46.34 74.93 58.29
N SER A 164 -46.22 75.47 57.06
CA SER A 164 -47.25 75.51 56.05
C SER A 164 -47.31 74.22 55.22
N GLN A 165 -48.45 73.88 54.62
CA GLN A 165 -48.59 72.76 53.69
C GLN A 165 -47.72 72.97 52.48
N ALA A 166 -47.56 74.22 51.94
CA ALA A 166 -46.69 74.53 50.87
C ALA A 166 -45.19 74.15 51.10
N ALA A 167 -44.75 74.29 52.40
CA ALA A 167 -43.37 73.86 52.76
C ALA A 167 -43.19 72.36 52.74
N VAL A 168 -44.26 71.61 53.09
CA VAL A 168 -44.27 70.13 52.97
C VAL A 168 -44.24 69.70 51.47
N ASP A 169 -45.07 70.38 50.66
CA ASP A 169 -45.17 70.07 49.20
C ASP A 169 -43.83 70.40 48.49
N ASP A 170 -43.17 71.50 48.87
CA ASP A 170 -41.82 71.81 48.36
C ASP A 170 -40.75 70.76 48.70
N SER A 171 -40.80 70.29 49.96
CA SER A 171 -39.88 69.22 50.43
C SER A 171 -40.20 67.89 49.73
N GLU A 172 -41.45 67.61 49.43
CA GLU A 172 -41.87 66.41 48.70
C GLU A 172 -41.42 66.45 47.26
N LEU A 173 -41.55 67.63 46.59
CA LEU A 173 -40.99 67.86 45.21
C LEU A 173 -39.50 67.66 45.22
N ALA A 174 -38.75 68.12 46.21
CA ALA A 174 -37.29 67.91 46.29
C ALA A 174 -36.94 66.42 46.38
N VAL A 175 -37.68 65.64 47.17
CA VAL A 175 -37.48 64.16 47.23
C VAL A 175 -37.78 63.52 45.90
N VAL A 176 -38.88 63.91 45.19
CA VAL A 176 -39.21 63.37 43.90
C VAL A 176 -38.09 63.66 42.87
N ARG A 177 -37.59 64.89 42.86
CA ARG A 177 -36.43 65.23 41.93
C ARG A 177 -35.22 64.43 42.26
N GLN A 178 -34.88 64.30 43.53
CA GLN A 178 -33.65 63.56 43.93
C GLN A 178 -33.78 62.04 43.65
N ARG A 179 -35.00 61.48 43.83
CA ARG A 179 -35.25 60.08 43.45
C ARG A 179 -35.14 59.82 41.96
N ALA A 180 -35.57 60.77 41.14
CA ALA A 180 -35.39 60.65 39.69
C ALA A 180 -33.89 60.65 39.30
N ALA A 181 -33.08 61.54 39.90
CA ALA A 181 -31.65 61.59 39.65
C ALA A 181 -30.93 60.25 40.05
N VAL A 182 -31.30 59.68 41.21
CA VAL A 182 -30.80 58.35 41.60
C VAL A 182 -31.24 57.28 40.62
N GLN A 183 -32.50 57.27 40.17
CA GLN A 183 -33.02 56.29 39.23
C GLN A 183 -32.33 56.36 37.86
N ASP A 184 -32.01 57.58 37.39
CA ASP A 184 -31.30 57.76 36.09
C ASP A 184 -29.89 57.17 36.17
N LEU A 185 -29.14 57.42 37.24
CA LEU A 185 -27.82 56.81 37.44
C LEU A 185 -27.86 55.28 37.61
N GLU A 186 -28.90 54.77 38.30
CA GLU A 186 -29.12 53.32 38.42
C GLU A 186 -29.39 52.67 37.04
N ASN A 187 -30.16 53.35 36.21
CA ASN A 187 -30.45 52.88 34.85
C ASN A 187 -29.15 52.87 33.99
N ASP A 188 -28.36 53.94 34.07
CA ASP A 188 -27.08 54.01 33.39
C ASP A 188 -26.14 52.89 33.84
N LEU A 189 -26.03 52.64 35.16
CA LEU A 189 -25.23 51.51 35.66
C LEU A 189 -25.76 50.16 35.19
N LYS A 190 -27.07 49.97 35.08
CA LYS A 190 -27.65 48.72 34.54
C LYS A 190 -27.30 48.48 33.05
N LEU A 191 -27.00 49.56 32.30
CA LEU A 191 -26.56 49.44 30.88
C LEU A 191 -25.06 49.10 30.74
N MET A 192 -24.24 49.41 31.77
CA MET A 192 -22.78 49.18 31.69
C MET A 192 -22.39 47.73 31.40
N PRO A 193 -22.95 46.69 31.99
CA PRO A 193 -22.62 45.32 31.67
C PRO A 193 -22.88 44.98 30.20
N THR A 194 -23.94 45.52 29.60
CA THR A 194 -24.26 45.31 28.19
C THR A 194 -23.24 46.01 27.28
N ARG A 195 -22.89 47.27 27.59
CA ARG A 195 -21.85 48.03 26.84
C ARG A 195 -20.51 47.30 26.89
N ARG A 196 -20.10 46.85 28.07
CA ARG A 196 -18.89 46.08 28.30
C ARG A 196 -18.91 44.78 27.50
N ARG A 197 -20.01 44.02 27.58
CA ARG A 197 -20.16 42.76 26.84
C ARG A 197 -20.05 42.97 25.34
N THR A 198 -20.63 44.05 24.78
CA THR A 198 -20.52 44.38 23.38
C THR A 198 -19.07 44.64 22.99
N ARG A 199 -18.30 45.39 23.81
CA ARG A 199 -16.88 45.67 23.55
C ARG A 199 -16.01 44.43 23.69
N GLU A 200 -16.28 43.56 24.67
CA GLU A 200 -15.60 42.26 24.83
C GLU A 200 -15.81 41.37 23.62
N LEU A 201 -17.01 41.34 23.04
CA LEU A 201 -17.30 40.59 21.83
C LEU A 201 -16.56 41.18 20.59
N ALA A 202 -16.50 42.52 20.49
CA ALA A 202 -15.71 43.15 19.41
C ALA A 202 -14.23 42.77 19.52
N LYS A 203 -13.65 42.84 20.72
CA LYS A 203 -12.28 42.40 20.97
C LYS A 203 -12.06 40.95 20.59
N ALA A 204 -12.99 40.04 20.95
CA ALA A 204 -12.89 38.61 20.59
C ALA A 204 -12.91 38.39 19.06
N VAL A 205 -13.64 39.20 18.31
CA VAL A 205 -13.60 39.17 16.83
C VAL A 205 -12.22 39.57 16.31
N ASN A 206 -11.66 40.69 16.81
CA ASN A 206 -10.35 41.16 16.40
C ASN A 206 -9.21 40.20 16.82
N GLU A 207 -9.36 39.49 17.95
CA GLU A 207 -8.45 38.41 18.33
C GLU A 207 -8.48 37.23 17.33
N ALA A 208 -9.67 36.86 16.81
CA ALA A 208 -9.80 35.84 15.76
C ALA A 208 -9.20 36.31 14.42
N ASP A 209 -9.34 37.61 14.11
CA ASP A 209 -8.73 38.21 12.92
C ASP A 209 -7.21 38.21 13.03
N LEU A 210 -6.66 38.52 14.23
CA LEU A 210 -5.22 38.42 14.48
C LEU A 210 -4.71 36.99 14.30
N ALA A 211 -5.42 36.00 14.84
CA ALA A 211 -5.06 34.60 14.68
C ALA A 211 -5.05 34.18 13.17
N THR A 212 -6.00 34.67 12.40
CA THR A 212 -6.08 34.44 10.95
C THR A 212 -4.90 35.12 10.22
N ALA A 213 -4.57 36.33 10.59
CA ALA A 213 -3.44 37.06 10.01
C ALA A 213 -2.09 36.38 10.30
N LEU A 214 -1.89 35.91 11.55
CA LEU A 214 -0.68 35.15 11.94
C LEU A 214 -0.57 33.83 11.17
N LEU A 215 -1.68 33.09 10.99
CA LEU A 215 -1.70 31.88 10.20
C LEU A 215 -1.33 32.13 8.74
N ASN A 216 -1.82 33.23 8.16
CA ASN A 216 -1.47 33.59 6.78
C ASN A 216 -0.01 34.02 6.67
N LEU A 217 0.53 34.67 7.66
CA LEU A 217 1.96 35.01 7.75
C LEU A 217 2.83 33.74 7.84
N ASP A 218 2.46 32.77 8.66
CA ASP A 218 3.16 31.48 8.75
C ASP A 218 3.17 30.74 7.40
N ARG A 219 2.05 30.80 6.66
CA ARG A 219 1.91 30.18 5.34
C ARG A 219 2.76 30.83 4.24
N THR A 220 3.38 31.99 4.49
CA THR A 220 4.35 32.57 3.55
C THR A 220 5.66 31.79 3.50
N VAL A 221 5.94 30.96 4.50
CA VAL A 221 7.15 30.14 4.60
C VAL A 221 6.77 28.68 4.39
N ILE A 222 7.24 28.11 3.28
CA ILE A 222 6.94 26.70 2.94
C ILE A 222 8.11 25.85 3.38
N LYS A 223 7.81 24.87 4.26
CA LYS A 223 8.80 23.92 4.82
C LYS A 223 8.46 22.50 4.43
N THR A 224 9.50 21.69 4.26
CA THR A 224 9.36 20.25 3.97
C THR A 224 8.82 19.50 5.19
N PRO A 225 7.79 18.63 5.03
CA PRO A 225 7.21 17.90 6.15
C PRO A 225 8.03 16.66 6.56
N PHE A 226 8.90 16.16 5.68
CA PHE A 226 9.70 14.95 5.88
C PHE A 226 10.97 14.98 5.01
N ASP A 227 11.89 14.07 5.31
CA ASP A 227 13.09 13.85 4.49
C ASP A 227 12.71 13.29 3.14
N GLY A 228 13.12 13.94 2.07
CA GLY A 228 12.68 13.55 0.74
C GLY A 228 13.64 13.98 -0.36
N ARG A 229 13.33 13.51 -1.56
CA ARG A 229 14.00 13.89 -2.78
C ARG A 229 13.07 14.74 -3.65
N VAL A 230 13.60 15.82 -4.17
CA VAL A 230 12.85 16.73 -5.04
C VAL A 230 12.52 16.04 -6.36
N ALA A 231 11.23 15.84 -6.63
CA ALA A 231 10.75 15.25 -7.88
C ALA A 231 10.61 16.33 -8.97
N GLU A 232 9.97 17.46 -8.61
CA GLU A 232 9.70 18.56 -9.54
C GLU A 232 9.82 19.91 -8.83
N VAL A 233 10.22 20.93 -9.58
CA VAL A 233 10.21 22.33 -9.15
C VAL A 233 9.52 23.14 -10.25
N ASN A 234 8.45 23.86 -9.89
CA ASN A 234 7.58 24.56 -10.83
C ASN A 234 7.62 26.08 -10.65
N VAL A 235 8.58 26.60 -9.88
CA VAL A 235 8.67 28.02 -9.54
C VAL A 235 10.09 28.53 -9.60
N GLU A 236 10.20 29.84 -9.85
CA GLU A 236 11.44 30.60 -9.82
C GLU A 236 11.36 31.78 -8.86
N ALA A 237 12.51 32.26 -8.43
CA ALA A 237 12.57 33.49 -7.63
C ALA A 237 11.98 34.67 -8.41
N THR A 238 11.33 35.59 -7.69
CA THR A 238 10.60 36.77 -8.23
C THR A 238 9.27 36.49 -8.94
N GLN A 239 8.91 35.22 -9.18
CA GLN A 239 7.61 34.86 -9.75
C GLN A 239 6.48 35.19 -8.76
N TYR A 240 5.32 35.57 -9.29
CA TYR A 240 4.09 35.72 -8.50
C TYR A 240 3.29 34.42 -8.56
N VAL A 241 2.84 33.93 -7.39
CA VAL A 241 2.07 32.67 -7.25
C VAL A 241 0.71 32.94 -6.64
N GLY A 242 -0.29 32.18 -7.11
CA GLY A 242 -1.65 32.21 -6.60
C GLY A 242 -1.89 31.10 -5.55
N VAL A 243 -2.98 31.27 -4.78
CA VAL A 243 -3.42 30.20 -3.84
C VAL A 243 -3.81 28.94 -4.62
N GLY A 244 -3.33 27.78 -4.18
CA GLY A 244 -3.58 26.49 -4.82
C GLY A 244 -2.55 26.08 -5.89
N GLU A 245 -1.59 26.92 -6.21
CA GLU A 245 -0.54 26.62 -7.18
C GLU A 245 0.49 25.65 -6.59
N VAL A 246 0.85 24.59 -7.35
CA VAL A 246 1.85 23.61 -6.95
C VAL A 246 3.24 24.16 -7.28
N LEU A 247 4.04 24.38 -6.26
CA LEU A 247 5.36 25.01 -6.36
C LEU A 247 6.50 24.00 -6.52
N ALA A 248 6.41 22.89 -5.82
CA ALA A 248 7.36 21.80 -5.91
C ALA A 248 6.70 20.48 -5.48
N THR A 249 7.30 19.36 -5.89
CA THR A 249 6.90 18.01 -5.42
C THR A 249 8.09 17.32 -4.78
N LEU A 250 7.89 16.74 -3.60
CA LEU A 250 8.90 16.02 -2.84
C LEU A 250 8.45 14.58 -2.64
N ASP A 251 9.27 13.63 -3.05
CA ASP A 251 9.05 12.20 -2.84
C ASP A 251 9.82 11.71 -1.60
N GLY A 252 9.16 10.99 -0.71
CA GLY A 252 9.78 10.44 0.50
C GLY A 252 10.81 9.37 0.17
N ILE A 253 11.86 9.27 0.99
CA ILE A 253 12.97 8.34 0.78
C ILE A 253 13.03 7.20 1.78
N ASP A 254 12.15 7.19 2.76
CA ASP A 254 12.06 6.18 3.82
C ASP A 254 11.48 4.86 3.34
N THR A 255 10.53 4.91 2.40
CA THR A 255 9.89 3.71 1.84
C THR A 255 9.64 3.86 0.35
N ALA A 256 9.76 2.75 -0.37
CA ALA A 256 9.30 2.63 -1.74
C ALA A 256 8.21 1.56 -1.82
N GLU A 257 7.21 1.79 -2.64
CA GLU A 257 6.18 0.81 -2.97
C GLU A 257 6.40 0.31 -4.40
N VAL A 258 6.10 -0.96 -4.63
CA VAL A 258 6.08 -1.55 -5.97
C VAL A 258 4.67 -2.03 -6.24
N ASP A 259 4.03 -1.47 -7.25
CA ASP A 259 2.73 -1.96 -7.75
C ASP A 259 2.97 -3.12 -8.71
N VAL A 260 2.90 -4.32 -8.16
CA VAL A 260 3.25 -5.58 -8.84
C VAL A 260 2.01 -6.15 -9.52
N GLN A 261 2.09 -6.34 -10.81
CA GLN A 261 1.01 -6.94 -11.59
C GLN A 261 1.24 -8.44 -11.75
N VAL A 262 0.29 -9.25 -11.25
CA VAL A 262 0.35 -10.71 -11.29
C VAL A 262 -0.85 -11.28 -12.04
N PRO A 263 -0.65 -12.17 -13.04
CA PRO A 263 -1.76 -12.83 -13.72
C PRO A 263 -2.64 -13.63 -12.76
N GLN A 264 -3.96 -13.43 -12.84
CA GLN A 264 -4.93 -14.08 -11.95
C GLN A 264 -4.80 -15.62 -11.96
N SER A 265 -4.42 -16.20 -13.11
CA SER A 265 -4.20 -17.65 -13.25
C SER A 265 -3.07 -18.19 -12.37
N ARG A 266 -2.07 -17.38 -12.04
CA ARG A 266 -0.95 -17.76 -11.15
C ARG A 266 -1.27 -17.53 -9.68
N MET A 267 -2.20 -16.61 -9.37
CA MET A 267 -2.57 -16.27 -8.00
C MET A 267 -3.26 -17.43 -7.28
N LYS A 268 -4.20 -18.10 -7.95
CA LYS A 268 -5.00 -19.19 -7.34
C LYS A 268 -4.15 -20.35 -6.83
N PRO A 269 -3.23 -20.95 -7.64
CA PRO A 269 -2.35 -22.03 -7.16
C PRO A 269 -1.48 -21.62 -5.99
N PHE A 270 -0.96 -20.39 -6.01
CA PHE A 270 -0.13 -19.84 -4.96
C PHE A 270 -0.93 -19.66 -3.65
N ALA A 271 -2.13 -19.07 -3.75
CA ALA A 271 -2.98 -18.84 -2.60
C ALA A 271 -3.42 -20.14 -1.91
N GLU A 272 -3.80 -21.17 -2.68
CA GLU A 272 -4.23 -22.45 -2.13
C GLU A 272 -3.12 -23.24 -1.41
N LEU A 273 -1.87 -23.11 -1.83
CA LEU A 273 -0.72 -23.75 -1.15
C LEU A 273 -0.17 -22.89 -0.01
N GLY A 274 -0.06 -21.57 -0.21
CA GLY A 274 0.48 -20.66 0.79
C GLY A 274 -0.47 -20.42 1.96
N PHE A 275 -1.78 -20.43 1.72
CA PHE A 275 -2.78 -20.06 2.72
C PHE A 275 -3.62 -21.25 3.23
N GLY A 276 -3.57 -22.42 2.56
CA GLY A 276 -4.46 -23.52 2.86
C GLY A 276 -5.93 -23.19 2.58
N SER A 277 -6.85 -24.06 2.99
CA SER A 277 -8.31 -23.82 2.90
C SER A 277 -8.76 -22.91 4.05
N ILE A 278 -8.41 -21.63 4.01
CA ILE A 278 -8.87 -20.68 5.01
C ILE A 278 -10.24 -20.18 4.58
N GLY A 279 -11.24 -20.52 5.38
CA GLY A 279 -12.59 -19.98 5.24
C GLY A 279 -12.55 -18.46 5.34
N THR A 280 -12.97 -17.77 4.29
CA THR A 280 -13.11 -16.30 4.22
C THR A 280 -14.32 -15.87 5.06
N THR A 281 -14.22 -15.96 6.38
CA THR A 281 -15.20 -15.40 7.30
C THR A 281 -14.56 -14.21 8.01
N GLY A 282 -14.81 -13.00 7.49
CA GLY A 282 -14.35 -11.77 8.13
C GLY A 282 -13.95 -10.68 7.13
N ASP A 283 -13.58 -9.53 7.66
CA ASP A 283 -13.05 -8.38 6.93
C ASP A 283 -11.87 -8.80 6.03
N PRO A 284 -11.97 -8.64 4.69
CA PRO A 284 -10.94 -9.09 3.74
C PRO A 284 -9.56 -8.49 4.02
N VAL A 285 -9.49 -7.25 4.50
CA VAL A 285 -8.22 -6.55 4.77
C VAL A 285 -7.53 -7.09 6.02
N ARG A 286 -8.27 -7.35 7.10
CA ARG A 286 -7.72 -7.98 8.31
C ARG A 286 -7.37 -9.44 8.07
N GLY A 287 -8.19 -10.15 7.28
CA GLY A 287 -7.94 -11.53 6.87
C GLY A 287 -6.62 -11.67 6.11
N LEU A 288 -6.35 -10.79 5.16
CA LEU A 288 -5.14 -10.82 4.34
C LEU A 288 -3.87 -10.61 5.19
N ARG A 289 -3.85 -9.66 6.12
CA ARG A 289 -2.68 -9.40 6.96
C ARG A 289 -2.36 -10.59 7.86
N ALA A 290 -3.38 -11.18 8.48
CA ALA A 290 -3.23 -12.40 9.25
C ALA A 290 -2.79 -13.61 8.39
N LEU A 291 -3.19 -13.63 7.12
CA LEU A 291 -2.78 -14.63 6.14
C LEU A 291 -1.31 -14.46 5.75
N VAL A 292 -0.88 -13.23 5.46
CA VAL A 292 0.52 -12.88 5.15
C VAL A 292 1.44 -13.32 6.29
N ASP A 293 1.08 -12.96 7.53
CA ASP A 293 1.88 -13.31 8.72
C ASP A 293 1.92 -14.82 8.97
N ARG A 294 0.78 -15.53 8.78
CA ARG A 294 0.69 -16.97 9.00
C ARG A 294 1.37 -17.80 7.91
N ALA A 295 1.32 -17.34 6.66
CA ALA A 295 1.95 -18.03 5.53
C ALA A 295 3.46 -17.80 5.45
N GLY A 296 4.03 -16.94 6.32
CA GLY A 296 5.44 -16.59 6.29
C GLY A 296 5.85 -15.99 4.93
N LEU A 297 4.98 -15.15 4.35
CA LEU A 297 5.23 -14.55 3.05
C LEU A 297 6.38 -13.56 3.13
N THR A 298 7.39 -13.80 2.32
CA THR A 298 8.49 -12.87 2.08
C THR A 298 8.43 -12.37 0.64
N ALA A 299 8.87 -11.14 0.42
CA ALA A 299 8.98 -10.55 -0.91
C ALA A 299 10.43 -10.19 -1.18
N VAL A 300 10.87 -10.43 -2.40
CA VAL A 300 12.17 -9.98 -2.91
C VAL A 300 11.91 -9.15 -4.15
N VAL A 301 12.33 -7.89 -4.12
CA VAL A 301 12.30 -7.00 -5.27
C VAL A 301 13.64 -7.11 -5.96
N ARG A 302 13.63 -7.38 -7.26
CA ARG A 302 14.84 -7.66 -8.04
C ARG A 302 14.91 -6.75 -9.26
N LEU A 303 16.05 -6.11 -9.43
CA LEU A 303 16.43 -5.42 -10.67
C LEU A 303 17.46 -6.25 -11.40
N ARG A 304 17.13 -6.67 -12.61
CA ARG A 304 18.05 -7.46 -13.45
C ARG A 304 18.93 -6.55 -14.29
N PHE A 305 20.22 -6.75 -14.16
CA PHE A 305 21.23 -6.26 -15.08
C PHE A 305 21.82 -7.44 -15.87
N ASP A 306 22.49 -7.15 -16.96
CA ASP A 306 23.03 -8.16 -17.87
C ASP A 306 23.88 -9.23 -17.17
N ASP A 307 24.67 -8.86 -16.14
CA ASP A 307 25.63 -9.73 -15.47
C ASP A 307 25.31 -10.01 -13.99
N ARG A 308 24.36 -9.29 -13.40
CA ARG A 308 24.03 -9.45 -11.98
C ARG A 308 22.59 -9.02 -11.66
N ASP A 309 22.03 -9.66 -10.65
CA ASP A 309 20.75 -9.28 -10.05
C ASP A 309 20.98 -8.46 -8.78
N ILE A 310 20.27 -7.36 -8.64
CA ILE A 310 20.25 -6.55 -7.42
C ILE A 310 18.93 -6.78 -6.71
N GLU A 311 19.01 -7.18 -5.43
CA GLU A 311 17.84 -7.57 -4.65
C GLU A 311 17.64 -6.63 -3.46
N TRP A 312 16.38 -6.28 -3.21
CA TRP A 312 15.92 -5.59 -2.00
C TRP A 312 14.91 -6.47 -1.28
N PRO A 313 15.07 -6.67 0.03
CA PRO A 313 14.03 -7.32 0.81
C PRO A 313 12.80 -6.43 0.86
N GLY A 314 11.65 -7.01 0.58
CA GLY A 314 10.37 -6.34 0.64
C GLY A 314 9.37 -7.13 1.47
N ARG A 315 8.22 -6.52 1.70
CA ARG A 315 7.08 -7.16 2.36
C ARG A 315 5.79 -6.86 1.60
N LEU A 316 4.92 -7.84 1.49
CA LEU A 316 3.58 -7.63 0.94
C LEU A 316 2.77 -6.78 1.91
N ALA A 317 2.36 -5.58 1.49
CA ALA A 317 1.59 -4.66 2.31
C ALA A 317 0.09 -4.83 2.10
N ARG A 318 -0.34 -4.94 0.84
CA ARG A 318 -1.76 -5.05 0.46
C ARG A 318 -1.92 -5.70 -0.91
N VAL A 319 -3.09 -6.25 -1.15
CA VAL A 319 -3.54 -6.71 -2.47
C VAL A 319 -4.55 -5.68 -2.97
N SER A 320 -4.45 -5.33 -4.24
CA SER A 320 -5.47 -4.48 -4.87
C SER A 320 -6.80 -5.23 -4.90
N ASP A 321 -7.88 -4.55 -4.60
CA ASP A 321 -9.26 -5.05 -4.70
C ASP A 321 -9.82 -4.96 -6.13
N THR A 322 -9.03 -4.44 -7.06
CA THR A 322 -9.39 -4.32 -8.48
C THR A 322 -8.53 -5.23 -9.35
N VAL A 323 -9.16 -5.81 -10.36
CA VAL A 323 -8.49 -6.58 -11.42
C VAL A 323 -8.43 -5.70 -12.65
N ASP A 324 -7.27 -5.55 -13.26
CA ASP A 324 -7.15 -4.90 -14.56
C ASP A 324 -7.82 -5.78 -15.64
N PRO A 325 -8.92 -5.31 -16.26
CA PRO A 325 -9.66 -6.10 -17.23
C PRO A 325 -8.90 -6.32 -18.54
N ALA A 326 -7.95 -5.44 -18.88
CA ALA A 326 -7.16 -5.53 -20.12
C ALA A 326 -6.08 -6.59 -20.01
N THR A 327 -5.38 -6.64 -18.89
CA THR A 327 -4.28 -7.57 -18.65
C THR A 327 -4.69 -8.81 -17.85
N ARG A 328 -5.86 -8.79 -17.21
CA ARG A 328 -6.35 -9.83 -16.28
C ARG A 328 -5.37 -10.08 -15.13
N THR A 329 -4.75 -9.01 -14.66
CA THR A 329 -3.81 -9.05 -13.53
C THR A 329 -4.44 -8.50 -12.26
N VAL A 330 -3.94 -8.98 -11.13
CA VAL A 330 -4.25 -8.46 -9.79
C VAL A 330 -3.03 -7.68 -9.32
N GLY A 331 -3.26 -6.46 -8.83
CA GLY A 331 -2.21 -5.64 -8.25
C GLY A 331 -1.83 -6.11 -6.84
N LEU A 332 -0.55 -6.23 -6.57
CA LEU A 332 0.02 -6.51 -5.26
C LEU A 332 0.96 -5.36 -4.90
N ILE A 333 0.76 -4.74 -3.75
CA ILE A 333 1.64 -3.67 -3.29
C ILE A 333 2.68 -4.24 -2.34
N VAL A 334 3.92 -4.20 -2.80
CA VAL A 334 5.10 -4.62 -2.02
C VAL A 334 5.86 -3.38 -1.56
N VAL A 335 6.14 -3.30 -0.26
CA VAL A 335 6.88 -2.20 0.36
C VAL A 335 8.31 -2.63 0.58
N VAL A 336 9.23 -1.75 0.22
CA VAL A 336 10.67 -1.84 0.51
C VAL A 336 11.00 -0.71 1.47
N ASP A 337 11.49 -1.06 2.65
CA ASP A 337 11.94 -0.10 3.63
C ASP A 337 13.38 0.33 3.31
N GLU A 338 13.69 1.61 3.54
CA GLU A 338 15.02 2.21 3.33
C GLU A 338 15.62 1.91 1.93
N PRO A 339 14.92 2.24 0.82
CA PRO A 339 15.35 1.90 -0.53
C PRO A 339 16.69 2.49 -0.95
N TYR A 340 17.18 3.48 -0.21
CA TYR A 340 18.47 4.18 -0.42
C TYR A 340 19.59 3.72 0.52
N ALA A 341 19.30 3.02 1.62
CA ALA A 341 20.25 2.75 2.72
C ALA A 341 21.51 1.96 2.32
N ARG A 342 21.45 1.19 1.23
CA ARG A 342 22.58 0.37 0.76
C ARG A 342 23.00 0.75 -0.66
N ALA A 343 22.71 1.97 -1.08
CA ALA A 343 23.12 2.45 -2.38
C ALA A 343 24.63 2.74 -2.39
N HIS A 344 25.33 2.15 -3.36
CA HIS A 344 26.75 2.42 -3.62
C HIS A 344 26.93 2.73 -5.09
N PRO A 345 27.48 3.90 -5.47
CA PRO A 345 27.69 4.26 -6.85
C PRO A 345 28.55 3.21 -7.57
N GLY A 346 28.06 2.73 -8.73
CA GLY A 346 28.73 1.71 -9.57
C GLY A 346 28.50 0.26 -9.15
N GLU A 347 28.01 -0.03 -7.95
CA GLU A 347 27.76 -1.39 -7.47
C GLU A 347 26.27 -1.67 -7.27
N ARG A 348 25.59 -0.79 -6.56
CA ARG A 348 24.18 -0.95 -6.21
C ARG A 348 23.46 0.39 -6.30
N PRO A 349 22.63 0.62 -7.33
CA PRO A 349 21.79 1.81 -7.40
C PRO A 349 20.74 1.79 -6.29
N PRO A 350 20.25 2.95 -5.84
CA PRO A 350 19.05 3.02 -5.01
C PRO A 350 17.82 2.57 -5.81
N LEU A 351 16.79 2.09 -5.12
CA LEU A 351 15.49 1.78 -5.73
C LEU A 351 14.71 3.09 -5.88
N ILE A 352 14.76 3.68 -7.08
CA ILE A 352 14.15 4.99 -7.36
C ILE A 352 12.81 4.84 -8.10
N LYS A 353 12.01 5.91 -8.02
CA LYS A 353 10.73 6.05 -8.74
C LYS A 353 10.87 5.69 -10.22
N ASP A 354 9.81 5.08 -10.77
CA ASP A 354 9.65 4.65 -12.16
C ASP A 354 10.60 3.53 -12.62
N MET A 355 11.43 2.98 -11.73
CA MET A 355 12.15 1.74 -12.04
C MET A 355 11.18 0.60 -12.25
N PHE A 356 11.36 -0.17 -13.33
CA PHE A 356 10.63 -1.40 -13.59
C PHE A 356 11.39 -2.58 -13.00
N VAL A 357 10.75 -3.33 -12.10
CA VAL A 357 11.37 -4.38 -11.31
C VAL A 357 10.57 -5.66 -11.33
N GLU A 358 11.27 -6.77 -11.13
CA GLU A 358 10.65 -8.06 -10.86
C GLU A 358 10.44 -8.21 -9.36
N VAL A 359 9.29 -8.74 -8.96
CA VAL A 359 9.01 -9.05 -7.56
C VAL A 359 8.66 -10.52 -7.43
N GLU A 360 9.39 -11.21 -6.58
CA GLU A 360 9.17 -12.60 -6.24
C GLU A 360 8.59 -12.68 -4.81
N LEU A 361 7.36 -13.19 -4.71
CA LEU A 361 6.75 -13.56 -3.43
C LEU A 361 7.03 -15.02 -3.14
N ARG A 362 7.51 -15.33 -1.95
CA ARG A 362 7.80 -16.67 -1.45
C ARG A 362 6.91 -17.00 -0.26
N ALA A 363 6.23 -18.13 -0.32
CA ALA A 363 5.47 -18.64 0.82
C ALA A 363 6.36 -19.57 1.67
N GLY A 364 5.87 -19.92 2.85
CA GLY A 364 6.54 -20.90 3.69
C GLY A 364 6.68 -22.27 3.01
N PRO A 365 7.72 -23.05 3.34
CA PRO A 365 7.98 -24.33 2.69
C PRO A 365 6.89 -25.37 3.02
N VAL A 366 6.38 -26.03 1.99
CA VAL A 366 5.48 -27.19 2.10
C VAL A 366 6.34 -28.44 2.26
N ALA A 367 6.26 -29.10 3.42
CA ALA A 367 7.05 -30.31 3.70
C ALA A 367 6.51 -31.54 2.97
N GLY A 368 7.41 -32.45 2.56
CA GLY A 368 7.03 -33.75 1.99
C GLY A 368 6.40 -33.66 0.58
N ALA A 369 6.63 -32.59 -0.15
CA ALA A 369 6.09 -32.42 -1.49
C ALA A 369 6.80 -33.33 -2.51
N ILE A 370 6.02 -33.95 -3.40
CA ILE A 370 6.52 -34.67 -4.57
C ILE A 370 6.48 -33.73 -5.76
N VAL A 371 7.66 -33.41 -6.29
CA VAL A 371 7.81 -32.48 -7.38
C VAL A 371 8.48 -33.18 -8.57
N VAL A 372 7.93 -32.98 -9.76
CA VAL A 372 8.50 -33.47 -11.02
C VAL A 372 8.58 -32.35 -12.04
N PRO A 373 9.51 -32.43 -13.00
CA PRO A 373 9.50 -31.50 -14.13
C PRO A 373 8.20 -31.64 -14.93
N ARG A 374 7.62 -30.53 -15.37
CA ARG A 374 6.40 -30.51 -16.18
C ARG A 374 6.56 -31.34 -17.47
N SER A 375 7.77 -31.35 -18.05
CA SER A 375 8.09 -32.13 -19.24
C SER A 375 7.96 -33.64 -19.06
N ALA A 376 8.02 -34.15 -17.81
CA ALA A 376 7.87 -35.57 -17.53
C ALA A 376 6.38 -36.02 -17.47
N VAL A 377 5.44 -35.07 -17.40
CA VAL A 377 3.99 -35.37 -17.32
C VAL A 377 3.34 -35.16 -18.68
N ARG A 378 2.66 -36.17 -19.19
CA ARG A 378 1.99 -36.17 -20.49
C ARG A 378 0.57 -36.70 -20.35
N ASP A 379 -0.38 -35.96 -20.83
CA ASP A 379 -1.82 -36.34 -20.76
C ASP A 379 -2.26 -36.84 -19.35
N GLY A 380 -1.80 -36.14 -18.28
CA GLY A 380 -2.14 -36.48 -16.91
C GLY A 380 -1.52 -37.80 -16.40
N ALA A 381 -0.48 -38.29 -17.05
CA ALA A 381 0.27 -39.48 -16.65
C ALA A 381 1.79 -39.27 -16.76
N VAL A 382 2.52 -40.05 -16.03
CA VAL A 382 3.98 -40.17 -16.12
C VAL A 382 4.39 -41.58 -16.56
N TYR A 383 5.51 -41.71 -17.22
CA TYR A 383 6.14 -42.99 -17.44
C TYR A 383 7.06 -43.31 -16.27
N VAL A 384 6.90 -44.50 -15.68
CA VAL A 384 7.72 -44.97 -14.58
C VAL A 384 8.39 -46.28 -14.96
N VAL A 385 9.54 -46.54 -14.38
CA VAL A 385 10.20 -47.85 -14.46
C VAL A 385 9.54 -48.78 -13.46
N GLY A 386 8.78 -49.74 -13.94
CA GLY A 386 8.12 -50.76 -13.11
C GLY A 386 8.99 -51.95 -12.78
N ALA A 387 8.34 -53.03 -12.30
CA ALA A 387 9.04 -54.29 -12.01
C ALA A 387 9.77 -54.80 -13.26
N GLU A 388 10.87 -55.47 -13.08
CA GLU A 388 11.74 -56.03 -14.14
C GLU A 388 12.23 -54.97 -15.16
N SER A 389 12.36 -53.71 -14.73
CA SER A 389 12.75 -52.57 -15.57
C SER A 389 11.83 -52.37 -16.81
N ARG A 390 10.55 -52.62 -16.67
CA ARG A 390 9.57 -52.41 -17.74
C ARG A 390 8.86 -51.11 -17.64
N LEU A 391 8.56 -50.48 -18.80
CA LEU A 391 7.82 -49.22 -18.90
C LEU A 391 6.39 -49.41 -18.40
N ALA A 392 6.03 -48.64 -17.40
CA ALA A 392 4.64 -48.52 -16.95
C ALA A 392 4.14 -47.09 -17.07
N ARG A 393 2.90 -46.91 -17.55
CA ARG A 393 2.22 -45.61 -17.55
C ARG A 393 1.39 -45.51 -16.28
N ARG A 394 1.63 -44.46 -15.48
CA ARG A 394 0.93 -44.22 -14.22
C ARG A 394 0.22 -42.88 -14.29
N SER A 395 -1.10 -42.87 -14.04
CA SER A 395 -1.86 -41.64 -13.92
C SER A 395 -1.47 -40.90 -12.65
N VAL A 396 -1.31 -39.60 -12.76
CA VAL A 396 -0.97 -38.72 -11.63
C VAL A 396 -2.03 -37.64 -11.49
N SER A 397 -2.42 -37.33 -10.25
CA SER A 397 -3.22 -36.15 -9.98
C SER A 397 -2.26 -34.99 -9.71
N ALA A 398 -2.17 -34.06 -10.67
CA ALA A 398 -1.38 -32.87 -10.49
C ALA A 398 -2.14 -31.89 -9.61
N LEU A 399 -1.56 -31.56 -8.44
CA LEU A 399 -2.14 -30.53 -7.61
C LEU A 399 -1.97 -29.18 -8.27
N ARG A 400 -0.73 -28.79 -8.66
CA ARG A 400 -0.47 -27.44 -9.18
C ARG A 400 0.81 -27.33 -9.99
N THR A 401 0.78 -26.41 -10.94
CA THR A 401 1.95 -26.07 -11.79
C THR A 401 2.57 -24.77 -11.32
N PHE A 402 3.88 -24.77 -11.08
CA PHE A 402 4.69 -23.62 -10.76
C PHE A 402 5.85 -23.48 -11.76
N GLY A 403 5.65 -22.65 -12.78
CA GLY A 403 6.61 -22.54 -13.88
C GLY A 403 6.78 -23.87 -14.60
N ASP A 404 7.98 -24.42 -14.57
CA ASP A 404 8.38 -25.72 -15.14
C ASP A 404 8.26 -26.90 -14.13
N LEU A 405 7.85 -26.62 -12.90
CA LEU A 405 7.65 -27.64 -11.84
C LEU A 405 6.18 -28.00 -11.72
N LEU A 406 5.93 -29.29 -11.50
CA LEU A 406 4.62 -29.82 -11.22
C LEU A 406 4.60 -30.50 -9.84
N LEU A 407 3.75 -29.98 -8.96
CA LEU A 407 3.48 -30.59 -7.67
C LEU A 407 2.46 -31.71 -7.85
N VAL A 408 2.84 -32.94 -7.51
CA VAL A 408 2.00 -34.15 -7.65
C VAL A 408 1.40 -34.51 -6.29
N GLY A 409 0.06 -34.70 -6.26
CA GLY A 409 -0.65 -35.16 -5.07
C GLY A 409 -0.58 -36.68 -4.90
N ASP A 410 -1.20 -37.37 -5.86
CA ASP A 410 -1.30 -38.82 -5.84
C ASP A 410 -0.77 -39.46 -7.13
N GLY A 411 -0.38 -40.71 -7.05
CA GLY A 411 0.09 -41.50 -8.19
C GLY A 411 1.58 -41.73 -8.23
N LEU A 412 2.37 -41.02 -7.42
CA LEU A 412 3.81 -41.26 -7.25
C LEU A 412 4.16 -41.45 -5.78
N ALA A 413 5.15 -42.27 -5.53
CA ALA A 413 5.75 -42.49 -4.20
C ALA A 413 7.26 -42.18 -4.22
N PRO A 414 7.83 -41.81 -3.08
CA PRO A 414 9.29 -41.69 -2.96
C PRO A 414 9.97 -43.01 -3.36
N GLY A 415 11.02 -42.94 -4.19
CA GLY A 415 11.74 -44.10 -4.75
C GLY A 415 11.23 -44.52 -6.14
N ASP A 416 10.11 -44.00 -6.66
CA ASP A 416 9.71 -44.26 -8.02
C ASP A 416 10.71 -43.63 -9.01
N LEU A 417 10.98 -44.34 -10.12
CA LEU A 417 11.84 -43.82 -11.20
C LEU A 417 10.99 -43.30 -12.35
N VAL A 418 10.92 -41.98 -12.48
CA VAL A 418 10.16 -41.29 -13.56
C VAL A 418 11.04 -41.09 -14.77
N VAL A 419 10.56 -41.47 -15.94
CA VAL A 419 11.26 -41.31 -17.22
C VAL A 419 11.19 -39.83 -17.67
N LEU A 420 12.34 -39.24 -17.95
CA LEU A 420 12.46 -37.85 -18.39
C LEU A 420 12.41 -37.71 -19.91
N ASP A 421 12.90 -38.72 -20.63
CA ASP A 421 13.04 -38.69 -22.09
C ASP A 421 11.69 -38.77 -22.81
N ASP A 422 11.61 -38.12 -23.97
CA ASP A 422 10.50 -38.24 -24.88
C ASP A 422 10.63 -39.52 -25.72
N LEU A 423 9.87 -40.53 -25.33
CA LEU A 423 9.85 -41.80 -26.04
C LEU A 423 8.92 -41.72 -27.25
N VAL A 424 9.47 -41.64 -28.44
CA VAL A 424 8.72 -41.57 -29.74
C VAL A 424 7.75 -42.75 -29.87
N THR A 425 8.12 -43.94 -29.33
CA THR A 425 7.29 -45.13 -29.27
C THR A 425 7.27 -45.66 -27.83
N ALA A 426 6.41 -45.13 -27.00
CA ALA A 426 6.24 -45.60 -25.64
C ALA A 426 5.23 -46.78 -25.63
N VAL A 427 5.71 -48.03 -25.71
CA VAL A 427 4.85 -49.23 -25.58
C VAL A 427 4.88 -49.70 -24.15
N PRO A 428 3.74 -49.76 -23.44
CA PRO A 428 3.69 -50.30 -22.10
C PRO A 428 4.30 -51.73 -22.05
N GLY A 429 5.16 -51.97 -21.06
CA GLY A 429 5.86 -53.24 -20.92
C GLY A 429 7.18 -53.38 -21.67
N MET A 430 7.63 -52.40 -22.48
CA MET A 430 8.95 -52.42 -23.12
C MET A 430 10.07 -52.38 -22.06
N LEU A 431 11.18 -53.06 -22.37
CA LEU A 431 12.34 -53.15 -21.49
C LEU A 431 13.12 -51.86 -21.49
N LEU A 432 13.43 -51.31 -20.34
CA LEU A 432 14.18 -50.07 -20.15
C LEU A 432 15.56 -50.36 -19.50
N ALA A 433 16.55 -49.54 -19.84
CA ALA A 433 17.81 -49.42 -19.14
C ALA A 433 17.90 -48.03 -18.50
N PRO A 434 17.42 -47.87 -17.25
CA PRO A 434 17.33 -46.59 -16.58
C PRO A 434 18.73 -46.04 -16.26
N VAL A 435 18.96 -44.77 -16.58
CA VAL A 435 20.17 -44.01 -16.24
C VAL A 435 19.77 -42.83 -15.39
N PRO A 436 20.10 -42.78 -14.11
CA PRO A 436 19.78 -41.66 -13.25
C PRO A 436 20.40 -40.36 -13.76
N ASP A 437 19.60 -39.30 -13.85
CA ASP A 437 20.06 -37.97 -14.22
C ASP A 437 20.23 -37.12 -12.95
N ALA A 438 21.49 -37.11 -12.45
CA ALA A 438 21.83 -36.39 -11.22
C ALA A 438 21.75 -34.87 -11.38
N GLU A 439 22.00 -34.33 -12.58
CA GLU A 439 21.96 -32.91 -12.86
C GLU A 439 20.52 -32.37 -12.79
N VAL A 440 19.58 -33.09 -13.43
CA VAL A 440 18.16 -32.76 -13.34
C VAL A 440 17.67 -32.89 -11.91
N ALA A 441 18.05 -33.94 -11.18
CA ALA A 441 17.67 -34.14 -9.78
C ALA A 441 18.15 -32.98 -8.88
N GLU A 442 19.40 -32.55 -9.04
CA GLU A 442 19.97 -31.45 -8.25
C GLU A 442 19.34 -30.09 -8.63
N THR A 443 19.11 -29.85 -9.91
CA THR A 443 18.41 -28.65 -10.39
C THR A 443 16.99 -28.59 -9.84
N LEU A 444 16.30 -29.73 -9.83
CA LEU A 444 14.94 -29.84 -9.27
C LEU A 444 14.93 -29.52 -7.76
N ARG A 445 15.88 -30.07 -7.00
CA ARG A 445 15.98 -29.79 -5.57
C ARG A 445 16.22 -28.31 -5.29
N ARG A 446 17.19 -27.69 -5.97
CA ARG A 446 17.46 -26.24 -5.81
C ARG A 446 16.25 -25.38 -6.16
N ARG A 447 15.59 -25.69 -7.26
CA ARG A 447 14.38 -24.96 -7.66
C ARG A 447 13.21 -25.18 -6.69
N ALA A 448 13.03 -26.40 -6.18
CA ALA A 448 12.01 -26.70 -5.18
C ALA A 448 12.28 -25.98 -3.84
N ALA A 449 13.56 -25.92 -3.43
CA ALA A 449 13.98 -25.21 -2.22
C ALA A 449 13.89 -23.69 -2.33
N GLY A 450 13.66 -23.15 -3.51
CA GLY A 450 13.63 -21.71 -3.65
C GLY A 450 14.97 -21.10 -4.08
N GLU A 451 15.92 -21.88 -4.49
CA GLU A 451 17.23 -21.43 -4.99
C GLU A 451 17.22 -21.40 -6.52
N GLY A 452 17.72 -20.30 -7.10
CA GLY A 452 17.71 -20.06 -8.55
C GLY A 452 16.54 -19.20 -9.02
N GLY A 453 16.83 -18.17 -9.82
CA GLY A 453 15.82 -17.26 -10.35
C GLY A 453 14.81 -17.98 -11.27
N PRO A 454 13.63 -17.41 -11.50
CA PRO A 454 12.71 -17.87 -12.53
C PRO A 454 13.34 -17.67 -13.91
N GLN A 455 13.21 -18.66 -14.78
CA GLN A 455 13.43 -18.51 -16.22
C GLN A 455 12.14 -18.06 -16.91
#